data_06aeb51c51a8bc99a16b304df741cc1d
#
_entry.id   06aeb51c51a8bc99a16b304df741cc1d
#
_cell.length_a   1.000
_cell.length_b   1.000
_cell.length_c   1.000
_cell.angle_alpha   90.00
_cell.angle_beta   90.00
_cell.angle_gamma   90.00
#
_symmetry.space_group_name_H-M   'P 1'
#
loop_
_entity.id
_entity.type
_entity.pdbx_description
1 polymer ?
#
loop_
_entity_poly.entity_id
_entity_poly.type
_entity_poly.pdbx_seq_one_letter_code
_entity_poly.pdbx_strand_id
1 'polypeptide(L)'
;MRIKYLLLATLIPAFLLTVSCAVEPQTETHASQDRVMQAWMRHNYPGLTTYGDTDLYVLSLNPGDGPAISDSAYVFAHYVKTKLDGEVISTNDEILAKQLGTYSVSNYYGSSIWQVDQGYLPEDLETVLRAMKSGGYAKIALPLSASDHEFSMYSAFSGTEESYNEILEIEIDTVVNKIYAYQEQLMKDWFQRNYQVSDTAAEHLYFKKLVEKTAESDTISEGHNIRVRYVGRLLNGQVFDTNIEDTAKFYRIWKSTGSYNAMTIAYYKDDSEQFDNNNSVVDGFGQAIQMMNFGETAVTVFNSELGYGEKGKSPSIPEYAPLYFWLYIEPKD
;
A
#
# COMPACT_ATOMS: atom_id res chain seq x y z
N MET A 1 -17.09 -53.00 -76.19
CA MET A 1 -17.41 -52.79 -74.77
C MET A 1 -16.91 -51.41 -74.40
N ARG A 2 -17.81 -50.42 -74.31
CA ARG A 2 -17.46 -49.01 -74.09
C ARG A 2 -17.89 -48.61 -72.69
N ILE A 3 -16.92 -48.23 -71.84
CA ILE A 3 -17.14 -47.74 -70.51
C ILE A 3 -17.25 -46.22 -70.58
N LYS A 4 -18.42 -45.71 -70.20
CA LYS A 4 -18.65 -44.26 -70.09
C LYS A 4 -18.21 -43.80 -68.68
N TYR A 5 -17.27 -42.89 -68.58
CA TYR A 5 -16.94 -42.18 -67.34
C TYR A 5 -17.94 -41.07 -67.14
N LEU A 6 -18.64 -41.13 -65.99
CA LEU A 6 -19.54 -40.10 -65.50
C LEU A 6 -18.71 -39.15 -64.57
N LEU A 7 -18.46 -37.94 -65.00
CA LEU A 7 -17.83 -36.89 -64.17
C LEU A 7 -18.90 -36.32 -63.25
N LEU A 8 -18.72 -36.58 -61.96
CA LEU A 8 -19.52 -36.00 -60.88
C LEU A 8 -18.82 -34.72 -60.42
N ALA A 9 -19.32 -33.55 -60.84
CA ALA A 9 -18.84 -32.26 -60.36
C ALA A 9 -19.48 -31.98 -58.98
N THR A 10 -18.68 -32.08 -57.91
CA THR A 10 -19.10 -31.66 -56.56
C THR A 10 -18.86 -30.16 -56.40
N LEU A 11 -19.94 -29.38 -56.37
CA LEU A 11 -19.95 -28.00 -55.93
C LEU A 11 -19.73 -27.98 -54.41
N ILE A 12 -18.59 -27.46 -53.97
CA ILE A 12 -18.31 -27.11 -52.56
C ILE A 12 -18.81 -25.68 -52.37
N PRO A 13 -19.79 -25.40 -51.52
CA PRO A 13 -20.14 -24.03 -51.15
C PRO A 13 -19.03 -23.50 -50.23
N ALA A 14 -18.29 -22.50 -50.70
CA ALA A 14 -17.35 -21.71 -49.87
C ALA A 14 -18.18 -20.93 -48.82
N PHE A 15 -18.23 -21.44 -47.61
CA PHE A 15 -18.79 -20.73 -46.45
C PHE A 15 -17.73 -19.71 -46.01
N LEU A 16 -17.84 -18.48 -46.43
CA LEU A 16 -17.11 -17.34 -45.90
C LEU A 16 -17.58 -17.09 -44.46
N LEU A 17 -16.85 -17.65 -43.49
CA LEU A 17 -16.93 -17.23 -42.12
C LEU A 17 -16.28 -15.86 -42.00
N THR A 18 -17.06 -14.81 -42.08
CA THR A 18 -16.65 -13.50 -41.61
C THR A 18 -16.66 -13.56 -40.09
N VAL A 19 -15.50 -13.89 -39.49
CA VAL A 19 -15.25 -13.62 -38.07
C VAL A 19 -15.10 -12.10 -37.96
N SER A 20 -16.21 -11.43 -37.72
CA SER A 20 -16.19 -10.05 -37.25
C SER A 20 -15.78 -10.11 -35.77
N CYS A 21 -14.48 -10.04 -35.48
CA CYS A 21 -14.02 -9.57 -34.19
C CYS A 21 -14.37 -8.09 -34.13
N ALA A 22 -15.54 -7.76 -33.62
CA ALA A 22 -15.81 -6.42 -33.16
C ALA A 22 -14.96 -6.22 -31.90
N VAL A 23 -13.71 -5.81 -32.06
CA VAL A 23 -12.97 -5.13 -31.00
C VAL A 23 -13.67 -3.78 -30.88
N GLU A 24 -14.47 -3.58 -29.84
CA GLU A 24 -14.97 -2.26 -29.49
C GLU A 24 -13.75 -1.37 -29.27
N PRO A 25 -13.60 -0.27 -30.02
CA PRO A 25 -12.50 0.67 -29.77
C PRO A 25 -12.67 1.21 -28.34
N GLN A 26 -11.58 1.33 -27.57
CA GLN A 26 -11.59 1.96 -26.24
C GLN A 26 -12.31 3.31 -26.25
N THR A 27 -12.20 4.07 -27.32
CA THR A 27 -12.91 5.34 -27.54
C THR A 27 -14.43 5.24 -27.49
N GLU A 28 -15.04 4.11 -27.88
CA GLU A 28 -16.49 3.92 -27.76
C GLU A 28 -16.90 3.64 -26.31
N THR A 29 -16.05 2.96 -25.54
CA THR A 29 -16.29 2.71 -24.11
C THR A 29 -16.30 4.03 -23.33
N HIS A 30 -15.31 4.92 -23.56
CA HIS A 30 -15.23 6.24 -22.92
C HIS A 30 -16.42 7.10 -23.27
N ALA A 31 -16.73 7.26 -24.56
CA ALA A 31 -17.87 8.04 -25.00
C ALA A 31 -19.22 7.50 -24.46
N SER A 32 -19.32 6.20 -24.20
CA SER A 32 -20.49 5.59 -23.57
C SER A 32 -20.55 5.95 -22.08
N GLN A 33 -19.43 5.83 -21.36
CA GLN A 33 -19.34 6.17 -19.95
C GLN A 33 -19.54 7.68 -19.70
N ASP A 34 -19.05 8.54 -20.56
CA ASP A 34 -19.30 9.99 -20.52
C ASP A 34 -20.81 10.31 -20.63
N ARG A 35 -21.53 9.64 -21.53
CA ARG A 35 -23.00 9.79 -21.63
C ARG A 35 -23.71 9.33 -20.36
N VAL A 36 -23.24 8.24 -19.75
CA VAL A 36 -23.77 7.74 -18.46
C VAL A 36 -23.51 8.76 -17.36
N MET A 37 -22.27 9.27 -17.23
CA MET A 37 -21.93 10.30 -16.25
C MET A 37 -22.81 11.55 -16.43
N GLN A 38 -22.92 12.07 -17.65
CA GLN A 38 -23.74 13.25 -17.92
C GLN A 38 -25.24 13.03 -17.60
N ALA A 39 -25.78 11.82 -17.89
CA ALA A 39 -27.16 11.50 -17.56
C ALA A 39 -27.37 11.42 -16.04
N TRP A 40 -26.43 10.78 -15.33
CA TRP A 40 -26.44 10.67 -13.87
C TRP A 40 -26.33 12.04 -13.20
N MET A 41 -25.42 12.91 -13.68
CA MET A 41 -25.26 14.30 -13.19
C MET A 41 -26.52 15.12 -13.40
N ARG A 42 -27.13 15.08 -14.60
CA ARG A 42 -28.39 15.81 -14.85
C ARG A 42 -29.54 15.38 -13.94
N HIS A 43 -29.57 14.10 -13.57
CA HIS A 43 -30.61 13.56 -12.69
C HIS A 43 -30.37 13.93 -11.22
N ASN A 44 -29.15 13.71 -10.73
CA ASN A 44 -28.84 13.81 -9.30
C ASN A 44 -28.36 15.21 -8.87
N TYR A 45 -27.70 15.94 -9.78
CA TYR A 45 -27.09 17.25 -9.52
C TYR A 45 -27.38 18.25 -10.66
N PRO A 46 -28.66 18.57 -10.92
CA PRO A 46 -29.04 19.40 -12.04
C PRO A 46 -28.39 20.79 -11.94
N GLY A 47 -27.68 21.18 -13.00
CA GLY A 47 -26.99 22.48 -13.10
C GLY A 47 -25.57 22.51 -12.50
N LEU A 48 -25.09 21.42 -11.89
CA LEU A 48 -23.70 21.34 -11.46
C LEU A 48 -22.79 21.16 -12.70
N THR A 49 -21.75 21.99 -12.77
CA THR A 49 -20.70 21.93 -13.81
C THR A 49 -19.43 21.33 -13.25
N THR A 50 -18.45 21.07 -14.09
CA THR A 50 -17.10 20.65 -13.69
C THR A 50 -16.43 21.69 -12.79
N TYR A 51 -15.50 21.26 -11.96
CA TYR A 51 -14.82 22.09 -10.98
C TYR A 51 -13.65 22.85 -11.61
N GLY A 52 -13.75 24.16 -11.72
CA GLY A 52 -12.71 24.98 -12.36
C GLY A 52 -12.44 24.53 -13.81
N ASP A 53 -11.16 24.35 -14.13
CA ASP A 53 -10.68 23.86 -15.42
C ASP A 53 -10.49 22.35 -15.49
N THR A 54 -11.04 21.61 -14.50
CA THR A 54 -10.93 20.14 -14.43
C THR A 54 -12.11 19.44 -15.10
N ASP A 55 -11.96 18.16 -15.39
CA ASP A 55 -13.05 17.28 -15.86
C ASP A 55 -13.85 16.65 -14.70
N LEU A 56 -13.56 17.01 -13.44
CA LEU A 56 -14.18 16.44 -12.26
C LEU A 56 -15.43 17.24 -11.83
N TYR A 57 -16.40 16.55 -11.23
CA TYR A 57 -17.55 17.18 -10.61
C TYR A 57 -17.43 17.10 -9.08
N VAL A 58 -17.26 18.23 -8.40
CA VAL A 58 -17.24 18.29 -6.94
C VAL A 58 -18.66 18.38 -6.43
N LEU A 59 -19.17 17.24 -5.93
CA LEU A 59 -20.55 17.07 -5.47
C LEU A 59 -20.77 17.70 -4.08
N SER A 60 -19.72 17.67 -3.26
CA SER A 60 -19.68 18.31 -1.94
C SER A 60 -18.25 18.64 -1.57
N LEU A 61 -18.01 19.79 -0.95
CA LEU A 61 -16.71 20.22 -0.48
C LEU A 61 -16.84 20.92 0.86
N ASN A 62 -16.21 20.39 1.89
CA ASN A 62 -15.87 21.09 3.11
C ASN A 62 -14.36 21.24 3.15
N PRO A 63 -13.81 22.43 2.97
CA PRO A 63 -12.36 22.60 2.87
C PRO A 63 -11.56 22.15 4.10
N GLY A 64 -12.18 22.11 5.28
CA GLY A 64 -11.47 21.93 6.55
C GLY A 64 -10.88 23.24 7.09
N ASP A 65 -10.34 23.20 8.30
CA ASP A 65 -9.83 24.36 9.03
C ASP A 65 -8.36 24.23 9.48
N GLY A 66 -7.74 23.06 9.25
CA GLY A 66 -6.36 22.79 9.59
C GLY A 66 -5.34 23.34 8.57
N PRO A 67 -4.10 22.80 8.57
CA PRO A 67 -3.07 23.15 7.60
C PRO A 67 -3.50 22.94 6.15
N ALA A 68 -3.16 23.89 5.29
CA ALA A 68 -3.43 23.83 3.85
C ALA A 68 -2.47 22.86 3.15
N ILE A 69 -2.93 22.28 2.06
CA ILE A 69 -2.13 21.43 1.19
C ILE A 69 -1.28 22.33 0.29
N SER A 70 0.05 22.27 0.49
CA SER A 70 1.04 22.98 -0.32
C SER A 70 1.65 22.03 -1.37
N ASP A 71 2.46 22.61 -2.27
CA ASP A 71 3.25 21.84 -3.22
C ASP A 71 4.17 20.86 -2.49
N SER A 72 4.26 19.65 -3.01
CA SER A 72 5.04 18.54 -2.43
C SER A 72 4.61 18.12 -1.00
N ALA A 73 3.42 18.52 -0.56
CA ALA A 73 2.86 18.05 0.71
C ALA A 73 2.48 16.57 0.65
N TYR A 74 2.54 15.94 1.81
CA TYR A 74 2.03 14.58 2.05
C TYR A 74 0.67 14.69 2.71
N VAL A 75 -0.33 14.15 2.05
CA VAL A 75 -1.73 14.18 2.49
C VAL A 75 -2.09 12.80 3.03
N PHE A 76 -2.47 12.74 4.29
CA PHE A 76 -3.00 11.54 4.93
C PHE A 76 -4.52 11.55 4.77
N ALA A 77 -5.05 10.58 4.03
CA ALA A 77 -6.47 10.58 3.68
C ALA A 77 -7.14 9.23 3.89
N HIS A 78 -8.36 9.28 4.42
CA HIS A 78 -9.33 8.20 4.26
C HIS A 78 -10.10 8.39 2.97
N TYR A 79 -10.50 7.28 2.34
CA TYR A 79 -11.29 7.33 1.13
C TYR A 79 -12.28 6.18 1.01
N VAL A 80 -13.34 6.46 0.26
CA VAL A 80 -14.29 5.46 -0.23
C VAL A 80 -14.49 5.70 -1.72
N LYS A 81 -14.29 4.67 -2.54
CA LYS A 81 -14.61 4.68 -3.97
C LYS A 81 -15.85 3.84 -4.22
N THR A 82 -16.81 4.39 -4.96
CA THR A 82 -18.03 3.71 -5.33
C THR A 82 -18.30 3.86 -6.83
N LYS A 83 -19.08 2.95 -7.39
CA LYS A 83 -19.76 3.16 -8.69
C LYS A 83 -20.86 4.20 -8.53
N LEU A 84 -21.44 4.65 -9.66
CA LEU A 84 -22.54 5.63 -9.66
C LEU A 84 -23.83 5.10 -8.99
N ASP A 85 -24.01 3.80 -8.90
CA ASP A 85 -25.13 3.11 -8.23
C ASP A 85 -24.91 2.93 -6.72
N GLY A 86 -23.72 3.29 -6.21
CA GLY A 86 -23.35 3.21 -4.80
C GLY A 86 -22.64 1.91 -4.40
N GLU A 87 -22.37 0.98 -5.33
CA GLU A 87 -21.55 -0.19 -5.04
C GLU A 87 -20.14 0.25 -4.66
N VAL A 88 -19.64 -0.17 -3.46
CA VAL A 88 -18.30 0.17 -2.99
C VAL A 88 -17.27 -0.67 -3.74
N ILE A 89 -16.33 0.02 -4.39
CA ILE A 89 -15.21 -0.58 -5.15
C ILE A 89 -14.02 -0.82 -4.25
N SER A 90 -13.64 0.23 -3.49
CA SER A 90 -12.51 0.16 -2.57
C SER A 90 -12.65 1.17 -1.44
N THR A 91 -11.98 0.88 -0.32
CA THR A 91 -11.92 1.75 0.84
C THR A 91 -10.72 1.38 1.71
N ASN A 92 -10.14 2.35 2.40
CA ASN A 92 -9.20 2.14 3.49
C ASN A 92 -9.85 2.28 4.89
N ASP A 93 -11.18 2.34 4.97
CA ASP A 93 -11.93 2.30 6.22
C ASP A 93 -12.16 0.84 6.68
N GLU A 94 -11.63 0.52 7.85
CA GLU A 94 -11.71 -0.83 8.44
C GLU A 94 -13.16 -1.23 8.77
N ILE A 95 -13.96 -0.28 9.27
CA ILE A 95 -15.35 -0.54 9.69
C ILE A 95 -16.19 -0.86 8.46
N LEU A 96 -16.06 -0.03 7.43
CA LEU A 96 -16.76 -0.24 6.15
C LEU A 96 -16.34 -1.56 5.50
N ALA A 97 -15.03 -1.87 5.45
CA ALA A 97 -14.55 -3.14 4.92
C ALA A 97 -15.13 -4.36 5.66
N LYS A 98 -15.27 -4.28 7.00
CA LYS A 98 -15.94 -5.32 7.80
C LYS A 98 -17.43 -5.44 7.48
N GLN A 99 -18.14 -4.34 7.31
CA GLN A 99 -19.54 -4.33 6.94
C GLN A 99 -19.79 -4.95 5.55
N LEU A 100 -18.87 -4.71 4.62
CA LEU A 100 -18.93 -5.27 3.26
C LEU A 100 -18.46 -6.72 3.18
N GLY A 101 -17.86 -7.27 4.24
CA GLY A 101 -17.27 -8.61 4.22
C GLY A 101 -15.96 -8.73 3.43
N THR A 102 -15.33 -7.60 3.07
CA THR A 102 -14.06 -7.53 2.33
C THR A 102 -12.84 -7.37 3.25
N TYR A 103 -13.06 -7.27 4.56
CA TYR A 103 -11.99 -7.12 5.53
C TYR A 103 -11.01 -8.29 5.51
N SER A 104 -9.72 -7.97 5.51
CA SER A 104 -8.63 -8.93 5.70
C SER A 104 -7.66 -8.42 6.76
N VAL A 105 -7.32 -9.27 7.72
CA VAL A 105 -6.31 -8.95 8.76
C VAL A 105 -4.91 -8.67 8.16
N SER A 106 -4.66 -9.14 6.95
CA SER A 106 -3.40 -8.91 6.24
C SER A 106 -3.33 -7.56 5.52
N ASN A 107 -4.45 -6.83 5.45
CA ASN A 107 -4.50 -5.53 4.82
C ASN A 107 -4.30 -4.41 5.86
N TYR A 108 -3.64 -3.35 5.46
CA TYR A 108 -3.62 -2.12 6.24
C TYR A 108 -4.92 -1.36 6.02
N TYR A 109 -5.50 -0.89 7.12
CA TYR A 109 -6.62 0.05 7.14
C TYR A 109 -6.22 1.26 7.96
N GLY A 110 -6.28 2.40 7.35
CA GLY A 110 -5.86 3.68 7.91
C GLY A 110 -5.58 4.65 6.77
N SER A 111 -5.10 5.83 7.08
CA SER A 111 -4.86 6.86 6.07
C SER A 111 -3.86 6.40 5.01
N SER A 112 -4.23 6.50 3.75
CA SER A 112 -3.28 6.44 2.63
C SER A 112 -2.48 7.74 2.59
N ILE A 113 -1.23 7.67 2.16
CA ILE A 113 -0.35 8.85 2.09
C ILE A 113 -0.14 9.20 0.63
N TRP A 114 -0.64 10.38 0.23
CA TRP A 114 -0.53 10.90 -1.13
C TRP A 114 0.44 12.08 -1.16
N GLN A 115 1.47 12.01 -1.99
CA GLN A 115 2.38 13.12 -2.22
C GLN A 115 1.90 13.94 -3.41
N VAL A 116 1.66 15.22 -3.19
CA VAL A 116 1.23 16.19 -4.22
C VAL A 116 2.41 16.58 -5.10
N ASP A 117 2.18 16.88 -6.39
CA ASP A 117 3.19 17.29 -7.40
C ASP A 117 4.24 16.23 -7.77
N GLN A 118 4.00 14.96 -7.50
CA GLN A 118 4.93 13.89 -7.87
C GLN A 118 4.44 13.01 -9.02
N GLY A 119 3.30 13.37 -9.63
CA GLY A 119 2.69 12.60 -10.71
C GLY A 119 2.05 11.28 -10.27
N TYR A 120 1.86 11.09 -8.96
CA TYR A 120 1.16 9.91 -8.42
C TYR A 120 -0.37 10.09 -8.44
N LEU A 121 -0.83 11.32 -8.48
CA LEU A 121 -2.24 11.68 -8.53
C LEU A 121 -2.56 12.34 -9.88
N PRO A 122 -3.78 12.16 -10.42
CA PRO A 122 -4.24 12.96 -11.56
C PRO A 122 -4.21 14.45 -11.22
N GLU A 123 -3.77 15.28 -12.16
CA GLU A 123 -3.66 16.75 -11.99
C GLU A 123 -5.00 17.38 -11.57
N ASP A 124 -6.10 16.90 -12.13
CA ASP A 124 -7.44 17.34 -11.79
C ASP A 124 -7.78 17.07 -10.32
N LEU A 125 -7.42 15.90 -9.80
CA LEU A 125 -7.63 15.56 -8.40
C LEU A 125 -6.75 16.41 -7.47
N GLU A 126 -5.49 16.64 -7.86
CA GLU A 126 -4.62 17.55 -7.12
C GLU A 126 -5.20 18.97 -7.05
N THR A 127 -5.85 19.43 -8.14
CA THR A 127 -6.54 20.73 -8.16
C THR A 127 -7.65 20.81 -7.10
N VAL A 128 -8.43 19.74 -6.92
CA VAL A 128 -9.45 19.67 -5.87
C VAL A 128 -8.80 19.59 -4.48
N LEU A 129 -7.77 18.76 -4.31
CA LEU A 129 -7.05 18.64 -3.03
C LEU A 129 -6.46 19.95 -2.56
N ARG A 130 -5.90 20.79 -3.47
CA ARG A 130 -5.34 22.10 -3.14
C ARG A 130 -6.38 23.09 -2.59
N ALA A 131 -7.67 22.88 -2.84
CA ALA A 131 -8.74 23.62 -2.23
C ALA A 131 -9.10 23.13 -0.82
N MET A 132 -8.47 22.03 -0.36
CA MET A 132 -8.71 21.39 0.93
C MET A 132 -7.60 21.69 1.94
N LYS A 133 -7.86 21.28 3.17
CA LYS A 133 -6.99 21.40 4.34
C LYS A 133 -7.17 20.15 5.20
N SER A 134 -6.29 19.95 6.18
CA SER A 134 -6.53 18.95 7.22
C SER A 134 -7.91 19.14 7.87
N GLY A 135 -8.63 18.05 8.11
CA GLY A 135 -10.02 18.03 8.54
C GLY A 135 -11.04 18.30 7.43
N GLY A 136 -10.59 18.39 6.17
CA GLY A 136 -11.46 18.62 5.02
C GLY A 136 -12.09 17.32 4.50
N TYR A 137 -13.23 17.48 3.83
CA TYR A 137 -13.97 16.41 3.17
C TYR A 137 -14.37 16.85 1.76
N ALA A 138 -14.24 15.95 0.79
CA ALA A 138 -14.76 16.14 -0.55
C ALA A 138 -15.46 14.87 -1.04
N LYS A 139 -16.54 15.08 -1.82
CA LYS A 139 -17.19 14.03 -2.61
C LYS A 139 -17.14 14.45 -4.07
N ILE A 140 -16.51 13.61 -4.90
CA ILE A 140 -16.11 13.94 -6.26
C ILE A 140 -16.65 12.86 -7.20
N ALA A 141 -17.33 13.24 -8.28
CA ALA A 141 -17.61 12.32 -9.36
C ALA A 141 -16.46 12.39 -10.38
N LEU A 142 -15.89 11.23 -10.65
CA LEU A 142 -14.76 10.97 -11.53
C LEU A 142 -15.26 10.33 -12.83
N PRO A 143 -15.35 11.06 -13.95
CA PRO A 143 -15.60 10.45 -15.25
C PRO A 143 -14.48 9.47 -15.62
N LEU A 144 -14.82 8.40 -16.33
CA LEU A 144 -13.82 7.44 -16.80
C LEU A 144 -12.72 8.11 -17.62
N SER A 145 -13.06 9.09 -18.45
CA SER A 145 -12.09 9.89 -19.23
C SER A 145 -11.06 10.64 -18.38
N ALA A 146 -11.41 11.00 -17.14
CA ALA A 146 -10.52 11.66 -16.18
C ALA A 146 -9.72 10.64 -15.34
N SER A 147 -10.12 9.35 -15.32
CA SER A 147 -9.48 8.29 -14.56
C SER A 147 -8.44 7.49 -15.36
N ASP A 148 -8.30 7.75 -16.66
CA ASP A 148 -7.38 7.03 -17.57
C ASP A 148 -5.89 7.29 -17.32
N HIS A 149 -5.55 8.25 -16.50
CA HIS A 149 -4.23 8.27 -15.90
C HIS A 149 -4.24 7.19 -14.81
N GLU A 150 -3.27 6.26 -14.88
CA GLU A 150 -3.07 5.22 -13.88
C GLU A 150 -3.23 5.81 -12.47
N PHE A 151 -4.48 5.92 -12.02
CA PHE A 151 -4.82 6.29 -10.65
C PHE A 151 -4.52 5.06 -9.82
N SER A 152 -3.24 4.73 -9.79
CA SER A 152 -2.64 3.81 -8.87
C SER A 152 -2.62 4.47 -7.48
N MET A 153 -3.81 4.74 -6.95
CA MET A 153 -3.91 4.60 -5.50
C MET A 153 -3.54 3.16 -5.27
N TYR A 154 -2.42 2.92 -4.59
CA TYR A 154 -1.98 1.59 -4.18
C TYR A 154 -3.11 0.94 -3.37
N SER A 155 -4.15 0.55 -4.07
CA SER A 155 -5.27 -0.12 -3.49
C SER A 155 -4.94 -1.60 -3.51
N ALA A 156 -4.97 -2.20 -2.35
CA ALA A 156 -4.97 -3.65 -2.15
C ALA A 156 -6.07 -4.38 -2.95
N PHE A 157 -6.81 -3.67 -3.77
CA PHE A 157 -8.01 -4.09 -4.49
C PHE A 157 -7.96 -3.78 -5.99
N SER A 158 -6.77 -3.71 -6.62
CA SER A 158 -6.68 -3.69 -8.07
C SER A 158 -7.02 -5.09 -8.62
N GLY A 159 -8.27 -5.37 -8.82
CA GLY A 159 -8.74 -6.71 -9.19
C GLY A 159 -9.75 -6.80 -10.32
N THR A 160 -10.09 -5.72 -11.03
CA THR A 160 -10.92 -5.82 -12.23
C THR A 160 -10.55 -4.73 -13.23
N GLU A 161 -10.29 -5.12 -14.46
CA GLU A 161 -10.10 -4.24 -15.63
C GLU A 161 -11.43 -3.59 -16.10
N GLU A 162 -12.43 -3.48 -15.22
CA GLU A 162 -13.69 -2.84 -15.58
C GLU A 162 -13.56 -1.33 -15.43
N SER A 163 -13.63 -0.66 -16.56
CA SER A 163 -13.57 0.79 -16.69
C SER A 163 -14.96 1.39 -16.52
N TYR A 164 -15.20 2.14 -15.46
CA TYR A 164 -16.47 2.82 -15.17
C TYR A 164 -16.28 4.17 -14.49
N ASN A 165 -17.31 5.00 -14.52
CA ASN A 165 -17.34 6.24 -13.75
C ASN A 165 -17.42 5.95 -12.25
N GLU A 166 -16.71 6.73 -11.45
CA GLU A 166 -16.58 6.52 -10.01
C GLU A 166 -17.07 7.75 -9.21
N ILE A 167 -17.44 7.51 -7.98
CA ILE A 167 -17.56 8.53 -6.94
C ILE A 167 -16.45 8.29 -5.94
N LEU A 168 -15.65 9.30 -5.67
CA LEU A 168 -14.60 9.30 -4.68
C LEU A 168 -14.98 10.22 -3.51
N GLU A 169 -15.06 9.67 -2.32
CA GLU A 169 -15.19 10.41 -1.08
C GLU A 169 -13.83 10.41 -0.40
N ILE A 170 -13.36 11.60 0.03
CA ILE A 170 -12.06 11.81 0.65
C ILE A 170 -12.27 12.57 1.95
N GLU A 171 -11.61 12.10 3.02
CA GLU A 171 -11.46 12.83 4.28
C GLU A 171 -9.97 13.00 4.56
N ILE A 172 -9.53 14.25 4.78
CA ILE A 172 -8.13 14.58 5.03
C ILE A 172 -7.87 14.59 6.53
N ASP A 173 -7.10 13.63 7.04
CA ASP A 173 -6.71 13.56 8.44
C ASP A 173 -5.63 14.58 8.78
N THR A 174 -4.55 14.57 8.01
CA THR A 174 -3.34 15.34 8.30
C THR A 174 -2.63 15.74 7.01
N VAL A 175 -2.02 16.92 7.03
CA VAL A 175 -1.13 17.42 5.97
C VAL A 175 0.27 17.64 6.56
N VAL A 176 1.27 17.06 5.90
CA VAL A 176 2.66 17.07 6.35
C VAL A 176 3.57 17.53 5.22
N ASN A 177 4.45 18.50 5.48
CA ASN A 177 5.41 18.99 4.46
C ASN A 177 6.77 18.29 4.49
N LYS A 178 7.10 17.59 5.58
CA LYS A 178 8.38 16.91 5.79
C LYS A 178 8.13 15.54 6.39
N ILE A 179 7.89 14.55 5.53
CA ILE A 179 7.45 13.22 5.96
C ILE A 179 8.44 12.55 6.90
N TYR A 180 9.74 12.61 6.64
CA TYR A 180 10.74 11.97 7.49
C TYR A 180 10.88 12.65 8.86
N ALA A 181 10.80 13.98 8.93
CA ALA A 181 10.77 14.68 10.22
C ALA A 181 9.51 14.35 11.03
N TYR A 182 8.38 14.16 10.36
CA TYR A 182 7.15 13.69 10.98
C TYR A 182 7.30 12.26 11.53
N GLN A 183 7.90 11.34 10.74
CA GLN A 183 8.17 9.98 11.17
C GLN A 183 9.12 9.96 12.38
N GLU A 184 10.19 10.76 12.38
CA GLU A 184 11.12 10.87 13.51
C GLU A 184 10.40 11.27 14.81
N GLN A 185 9.49 12.24 14.74
CA GLN A 185 8.70 12.63 15.90
C GLN A 185 7.76 11.52 16.36
N LEU A 186 7.08 10.85 15.42
CA LEU A 186 6.21 9.70 15.74
C LEU A 186 6.97 8.56 16.40
N MET A 187 8.14 8.19 15.86
CA MET A 187 8.97 7.11 16.40
C MET A 187 9.50 7.46 17.79
N LYS A 188 10.01 8.69 17.98
CA LYS A 188 10.48 9.19 19.26
C LYS A 188 9.37 9.10 20.33
N ASP A 189 8.21 9.67 20.03
CA ASP A 189 7.08 9.68 20.99
C ASP A 189 6.58 8.26 21.27
N TRP A 190 6.55 7.40 20.25
CA TRP A 190 6.13 6.02 20.40
C TRP A 190 7.13 5.21 21.23
N PHE A 191 8.43 5.33 20.97
CA PHE A 191 9.48 4.59 21.65
C PHE A 191 9.66 5.07 23.08
N GLN A 192 9.56 6.38 23.33
CA GLN A 192 9.56 6.96 24.67
C GLN A 192 8.38 6.44 25.51
N ARG A 193 7.16 6.42 24.95
CA ARG A 193 5.97 5.93 25.67
C ARG A 193 6.05 4.45 25.99
N ASN A 194 6.60 3.62 25.10
CA ASN A 194 6.58 2.18 25.28
C ASN A 194 7.82 1.63 25.99
N TYR A 195 8.98 2.29 25.82
CA TYR A 195 10.26 1.76 26.30
C TYR A 195 11.09 2.75 27.13
N GLN A 196 10.60 3.98 27.32
CA GLN A 196 11.28 5.04 28.09
C GLN A 196 12.70 5.38 27.56
N VAL A 197 12.85 5.31 26.25
CA VAL A 197 14.07 5.69 25.52
C VAL A 197 13.73 6.81 24.54
N SER A 198 14.52 7.88 24.54
CA SER A 198 14.31 9.07 23.70
C SER A 198 15.43 9.32 22.69
N ASP A 199 16.57 8.63 22.86
CA ASP A 199 17.75 8.81 22.01
C ASP A 199 17.80 7.71 20.94
N THR A 200 18.22 8.10 19.74
CA THR A 200 18.45 7.15 18.64
C THR A 200 19.71 6.31 18.90
N ALA A 201 19.67 5.06 18.50
CA ALA A 201 20.83 4.17 18.54
C ALA A 201 21.69 4.28 17.26
N ALA A 202 21.04 4.62 16.14
CA ALA A 202 21.67 4.98 14.87
C ALA A 202 20.79 6.04 14.19
N GLU A 203 21.23 6.57 13.05
CA GLU A 203 20.44 7.51 12.27
C GLU A 203 19.10 6.88 11.88
N HIS A 204 18.00 7.56 12.18
CA HIS A 204 16.63 7.10 11.88
C HIS A 204 16.20 5.78 12.54
N LEU A 205 16.91 5.34 13.62
CA LEU A 205 16.65 4.07 14.28
C LEU A 205 16.72 4.21 15.81
N TYR A 206 15.67 3.74 16.49
CA TYR A 206 15.58 3.54 17.93
C TYR A 206 15.74 2.06 18.25
N PHE A 207 16.51 1.74 19.29
CA PHE A 207 16.82 0.36 19.67
C PHE A 207 16.88 0.22 21.19
N LYS A 208 16.39 -0.91 21.71
CA LYS A 208 16.53 -1.28 23.13
C LYS A 208 16.65 -2.78 23.28
N LYS A 209 17.69 -3.22 23.98
CA LYS A 209 17.78 -4.59 24.49
C LYS A 209 16.78 -4.79 25.61
N LEU A 210 15.96 -5.82 25.51
CA LEU A 210 15.05 -6.29 26.57
C LEU A 210 15.70 -7.37 27.42
N VAL A 211 16.52 -8.20 26.79
CA VAL A 211 17.39 -9.19 27.43
C VAL A 211 18.79 -9.00 26.88
N GLU A 212 19.72 -8.69 27.73
CA GLU A 212 21.13 -8.47 27.39
C GLU A 212 21.98 -9.67 27.86
N LYS A 213 22.98 -10.01 27.04
CA LYS A 213 23.98 -11.05 27.32
C LYS A 213 25.37 -10.42 27.30
N THR A 214 26.12 -10.62 28.37
CA THR A 214 27.43 -9.98 28.56
C THR A 214 28.59 -10.98 28.63
N ALA A 215 28.32 -12.28 28.57
CA ALA A 215 29.37 -13.29 28.55
C ALA A 215 30.10 -13.26 27.20
N GLU A 216 31.42 -13.41 27.20
CA GLU A 216 32.23 -13.44 25.98
C GLU A 216 31.78 -14.58 25.03
N SER A 217 31.31 -15.71 25.60
CA SER A 217 30.77 -16.84 24.84
C SER A 217 29.52 -16.49 24.02
N ASP A 218 28.81 -15.41 24.37
CA ASP A 218 27.58 -15.00 23.69
C ASP A 218 27.87 -14.03 22.52
N THR A 219 29.12 -13.59 22.37
CA THR A 219 29.54 -12.70 21.29
C THR A 219 29.50 -13.44 19.93
N ILE A 220 28.92 -12.78 18.94
CA ILE A 220 28.83 -13.30 17.57
C ILE A 220 30.06 -12.85 16.78
N SER A 221 30.76 -13.81 16.15
CA SER A 221 31.89 -13.52 15.27
C SER A 221 31.45 -13.31 13.83
N GLU A 222 32.23 -12.51 13.09
CA GLU A 222 31.99 -12.23 11.67
C GLU A 222 31.82 -13.52 10.84
N GLY A 223 30.89 -13.49 9.90
CA GLY A 223 30.59 -14.59 8.99
C GLY A 223 29.84 -15.77 9.63
N HIS A 224 29.50 -15.70 10.92
CA HIS A 224 28.65 -16.75 11.53
C HIS A 224 27.22 -16.64 11.05
N ASN A 225 26.61 -17.81 10.78
CA ASN A 225 25.18 -17.90 10.59
C ASN A 225 24.48 -17.89 11.94
N ILE A 226 23.60 -16.92 12.16
CA ILE A 226 22.75 -16.81 13.34
C ILE A 226 21.30 -17.14 12.98
N ARG A 227 20.52 -17.53 13.98
CA ARG A 227 19.12 -17.85 13.86
C ARG A 227 18.28 -16.81 14.56
N VAL A 228 17.44 -16.09 13.80
CA VAL A 228 16.68 -14.95 14.26
C VAL A 228 15.18 -15.25 14.25
N ARG A 229 14.51 -14.98 15.38
CA ARG A 229 13.06 -14.92 15.49
C ARG A 229 12.62 -13.46 15.53
N TYR A 230 11.49 -13.17 14.89
CA TYR A 230 10.99 -11.78 14.84
C TYR A 230 9.46 -11.69 14.82
N VAL A 231 8.99 -10.50 15.22
CA VAL A 231 7.62 -10.04 15.01
C VAL A 231 7.70 -8.62 14.46
N GLY A 232 7.27 -8.44 13.21
CA GLY A 232 7.20 -7.12 12.55
C GLY A 232 5.82 -6.50 12.71
N ARG A 233 5.77 -5.22 13.08
CA ARG A 233 4.53 -4.46 13.34
C ARG A 233 4.60 -3.06 12.76
N LEU A 234 3.43 -2.52 12.46
CA LEU A 234 3.24 -1.07 12.31
C LEU A 234 3.12 -0.41 13.69
N LEU A 235 3.30 0.92 13.75
CA LEU A 235 3.21 1.65 15.03
C LEU A 235 1.80 1.64 15.64
N ASN A 236 0.75 1.33 14.87
CA ASN A 236 -0.61 1.09 15.36
C ASN A 236 -0.79 -0.27 16.03
N GLY A 237 0.25 -1.14 16.00
CA GLY A 237 0.25 -2.47 16.59
C GLY A 237 -0.13 -3.62 15.66
N GLN A 238 -0.55 -3.33 14.41
CA GLN A 238 -0.83 -4.37 13.41
C GLN A 238 0.42 -5.20 13.13
N VAL A 239 0.33 -6.51 13.29
CA VAL A 239 1.39 -7.45 12.92
C VAL A 239 1.28 -7.72 11.42
N PHE A 240 2.34 -7.40 10.67
CA PHE A 240 2.37 -7.65 9.24
C PHE A 240 3.18 -8.91 8.86
N ASP A 241 4.13 -9.29 9.72
CA ASP A 241 4.96 -10.49 9.46
C ASP A 241 5.57 -11.05 10.76
N THR A 242 5.79 -12.36 10.78
CA THR A 242 6.51 -13.07 11.85
C THR A 242 6.91 -14.46 11.40
N ASN A 243 8.04 -14.97 11.89
CA ASN A 243 8.44 -16.36 11.74
C ASN A 243 8.19 -17.21 13.01
N ILE A 244 7.29 -16.75 13.89
CA ILE A 244 6.85 -17.47 15.09
C ILE A 244 5.43 -17.96 14.84
N GLU A 245 5.25 -19.28 14.69
CA GLU A 245 3.98 -19.88 14.27
C GLU A 245 2.81 -19.54 15.19
N ASP A 246 3.01 -19.65 16.51
CA ASP A 246 1.97 -19.34 17.49
C ASP A 246 1.57 -17.85 17.44
N THR A 247 2.53 -16.96 17.22
CA THR A 247 2.27 -15.53 17.02
C THR A 247 1.47 -15.31 15.75
N ALA A 248 1.85 -15.94 14.64
CA ALA A 248 1.11 -15.84 13.39
C ALA A 248 -0.35 -16.33 13.53
N LYS A 249 -0.57 -17.44 14.23
CA LYS A 249 -1.92 -17.97 14.53
C LYS A 249 -2.71 -17.01 15.44
N PHE A 250 -2.09 -16.48 16.49
CA PHE A 250 -2.73 -15.55 17.40
C PHE A 250 -3.23 -14.28 16.69
N TYR A 251 -2.38 -13.71 15.81
CA TYR A 251 -2.74 -12.53 15.03
C TYR A 251 -3.49 -12.84 13.73
N ARG A 252 -3.84 -14.11 13.48
CA ARG A 252 -4.61 -14.58 12.30
C ARG A 252 -3.95 -14.29 10.94
N ILE A 253 -2.63 -14.13 10.92
CA ILE A 253 -1.82 -13.96 9.69
C ILE A 253 -1.11 -15.26 9.28
N TRP A 254 -1.41 -16.37 9.95
CA TRP A 254 -0.83 -17.69 9.65
C TRP A 254 -1.25 -18.17 8.25
N LYS A 255 -0.28 -18.71 7.51
CA LYS A 255 -0.48 -19.28 6.17
C LYS A 255 0.10 -20.69 6.14
N SER A 256 -0.61 -21.66 5.55
CA SER A 256 -0.14 -23.04 5.41
C SER A 256 1.13 -23.18 4.54
N THR A 257 1.39 -22.20 3.67
CA THR A 257 2.59 -22.12 2.82
C THR A 257 3.71 -21.30 3.47
N GLY A 258 3.48 -20.73 4.65
CA GLY A 258 4.46 -19.92 5.37
C GLY A 258 5.58 -20.75 5.98
N SER A 259 6.77 -20.16 6.10
CA SER A 259 7.88 -20.75 6.86
C SER A 259 7.94 -20.10 8.24
N TYR A 260 7.82 -20.93 9.27
CA TYR A 260 7.89 -20.49 10.68
C TYR A 260 9.16 -20.98 11.38
N ASN A 261 10.20 -21.25 10.61
CA ASN A 261 11.53 -21.53 11.13
C ASN A 261 12.25 -20.22 11.47
N ALA A 262 13.23 -20.27 12.39
CA ALA A 262 14.12 -19.15 12.59
C ALA A 262 14.81 -18.78 11.27
N MET A 263 14.85 -17.49 10.98
CA MET A 263 15.55 -16.96 9.80
C MET A 263 17.05 -17.10 10.02
N THR A 264 17.76 -17.67 9.04
CA THR A 264 19.22 -17.72 9.06
C THR A 264 19.76 -16.42 8.48
N ILE A 265 20.63 -15.74 9.22
CA ILE A 265 21.30 -14.50 8.82
C ILE A 265 22.82 -14.70 8.92
N ALA A 266 23.55 -14.36 7.88
CA ALA A 266 24.99 -14.22 7.92
C ALA A 266 25.35 -12.93 8.65
N TYR A 267 26.06 -13.04 9.78
CA TYR A 267 26.32 -11.91 10.67
C TYR A 267 27.62 -11.20 10.29
N TYR A 268 27.52 -9.92 10.02
CA TYR A 268 28.67 -9.01 9.78
C TYR A 268 28.40 -7.72 10.55
N LYS A 269 29.13 -7.53 11.67
CA LYS A 269 28.88 -6.41 12.59
C LYS A 269 29.36 -5.07 12.04
N ASP A 270 30.59 -5.08 11.50
CA ASP A 270 31.29 -3.87 11.11
C ASP A 270 31.42 -3.73 9.57
N ASP A 271 30.78 -4.61 8.82
CA ASP A 271 30.79 -4.63 7.35
C ASP A 271 29.33 -4.70 6.82
N SER A 272 28.73 -3.52 6.67
CA SER A 272 27.34 -3.40 6.19
C SER A 272 27.18 -3.89 4.76
N GLU A 273 28.18 -3.67 3.90
CA GLU A 273 28.14 -4.13 2.51
C GLU A 273 28.09 -5.67 2.44
N GLN A 274 28.92 -6.36 3.23
CA GLN A 274 28.87 -7.82 3.32
C GLN A 274 27.59 -8.31 3.96
N PHE A 275 27.05 -7.60 4.96
CA PHE A 275 25.78 -7.94 5.57
C PHE A 275 24.66 -7.88 4.53
N ASP A 276 24.54 -6.81 3.78
CA ASP A 276 23.50 -6.58 2.78
C ASP A 276 23.62 -7.54 1.59
N ASN A 277 24.85 -7.82 1.13
CA ASN A 277 25.11 -8.77 0.03
C ASN A 277 24.71 -10.22 0.37
N ASN A 278 24.71 -10.62 1.64
CA ASN A 278 24.42 -11.97 2.09
C ASN A 278 23.01 -12.15 2.66
N ASN A 279 22.29 -11.06 2.95
CA ASN A 279 20.97 -11.10 3.59
C ASN A 279 19.94 -10.27 2.80
N SER A 280 18.74 -10.79 2.66
CA SER A 280 17.59 -10.08 2.03
C SER A 280 16.65 -9.57 3.12
N VAL A 281 17.11 -8.59 3.89
CA VAL A 281 16.30 -7.91 4.92
C VAL A 281 16.32 -6.41 4.69
N VAL A 282 15.37 -5.69 5.27
CA VAL A 282 15.38 -4.22 5.22
C VAL A 282 16.48 -3.67 6.12
N ASP A 283 17.06 -2.55 5.76
CA ASP A 283 18.28 -1.98 6.38
C ASP A 283 18.15 -1.79 7.90
N GLY A 284 17.01 -1.26 8.36
CA GLY A 284 16.78 -1.06 9.79
C GLY A 284 16.70 -2.37 10.60
N PHE A 285 16.23 -3.46 10.00
CA PHE A 285 16.29 -4.78 10.62
C PHE A 285 17.75 -5.27 10.71
N GLY A 286 18.50 -5.13 9.63
CA GLY A 286 19.93 -5.48 9.58
C GLY A 286 20.74 -4.74 10.62
N GLN A 287 20.64 -3.40 10.67
CA GLN A 287 21.31 -2.57 11.67
C GLN A 287 20.97 -2.99 13.10
N ALA A 288 19.70 -3.31 13.39
CA ALA A 288 19.32 -3.76 14.73
C ALA A 288 19.96 -5.12 15.09
N ILE A 289 20.01 -6.07 14.14
CA ILE A 289 20.67 -7.37 14.35
C ILE A 289 22.17 -7.19 14.63
N GLN A 290 22.85 -6.26 13.96
CA GLN A 290 24.28 -5.99 14.17
C GLN A 290 24.58 -5.44 15.59
N MET A 291 23.56 -4.92 16.31
CA MET A 291 23.70 -4.47 17.71
C MET A 291 23.46 -5.59 18.75
N MET A 292 23.20 -6.83 18.33
CA MET A 292 22.78 -7.93 19.20
C MET A 292 23.85 -9.04 19.29
N ASN A 293 23.73 -9.83 20.37
CA ASN A 293 24.49 -11.04 20.63
C ASN A 293 23.60 -12.30 20.71
N PHE A 294 24.19 -13.49 20.80
CA PHE A 294 23.46 -14.73 21.01
C PHE A 294 22.61 -14.68 22.27
N GLY A 295 21.38 -15.18 22.20
CA GLY A 295 20.41 -15.25 23.29
C GLY A 295 19.82 -13.91 23.71
N GLU A 296 20.12 -12.83 22.98
CA GLU A 296 19.53 -11.51 23.27
C GLU A 296 18.16 -11.33 22.63
N THR A 297 17.36 -10.54 23.34
CA THR A 297 16.06 -10.05 22.85
C THR A 297 16.10 -8.53 22.79
N ALA A 298 15.66 -7.96 21.68
CA ALA A 298 15.61 -6.51 21.50
C ALA A 298 14.34 -6.06 20.80
N VAL A 299 14.11 -4.76 20.86
CA VAL A 299 13.10 -4.06 20.08
C VAL A 299 13.75 -2.91 19.31
N THR A 300 13.25 -2.67 18.10
CA THR A 300 13.69 -1.57 17.26
C THR A 300 12.51 -0.91 16.57
N VAL A 301 12.63 0.39 16.32
CA VAL A 301 11.77 1.17 15.44
C VAL A 301 12.65 1.98 14.52
N PHE A 302 12.34 1.98 13.25
CA PHE A 302 13.07 2.77 12.25
C PHE A 302 12.11 3.38 11.22
N ASN A 303 12.55 4.46 10.58
CA ASN A 303 11.76 5.16 9.60
C ASN A 303 11.61 4.34 8.30
N SER A 304 10.78 4.84 7.39
CA SER A 304 10.51 4.14 6.13
C SER A 304 11.71 4.07 5.20
N GLU A 305 12.71 4.96 5.30
CA GLU A 305 13.93 4.90 4.48
C GLU A 305 14.73 3.63 4.77
N LEU A 306 14.78 3.22 6.05
CA LEU A 306 15.39 1.96 6.47
C LEU A 306 14.46 0.76 6.34
N GLY A 307 13.26 0.95 5.78
CA GLY A 307 12.21 -0.06 5.62
C GLY A 307 11.79 -0.24 4.16
N TYR A 308 10.51 0.02 3.87
CA TYR A 308 9.93 -0.17 2.53
C TYR A 308 9.73 1.14 1.77
N GLY A 309 10.27 2.25 2.27
CA GLY A 309 10.31 3.54 1.59
C GLY A 309 8.94 4.13 1.30
N GLU A 310 8.91 4.88 0.19
CA GLU A 310 7.71 5.55 -0.32
C GLU A 310 6.63 4.61 -0.83
N LYS A 311 7.00 3.38 -1.23
CA LYS A 311 6.07 2.43 -1.84
C LYS A 311 5.39 1.51 -0.82
N GLY A 312 5.94 1.39 0.39
CA GLY A 312 5.48 0.41 1.34
C GLY A 312 5.59 -1.04 0.82
N LYS A 313 4.76 -1.93 1.34
CA LYS A 313 4.60 -3.33 0.89
C LYS A 313 3.14 -3.73 0.96
N SER A 314 2.41 -3.38 -0.08
CA SER A 314 0.97 -3.70 -0.19
C SER A 314 0.72 -5.21 -0.05
N PRO A 315 -0.41 -5.60 0.55
CA PRO A 315 -1.45 -4.76 1.17
C PRO A 315 -1.24 -4.45 2.66
N SER A 316 -0.14 -4.89 3.29
CA SER A 316 0.03 -4.91 4.75
C SER A 316 0.82 -3.73 5.32
N ILE A 317 1.68 -3.11 4.52
CA ILE A 317 2.53 -2.00 4.94
C ILE A 317 2.27 -0.82 4.01
N PRO A 318 1.69 0.29 4.51
CA PRO A 318 1.43 1.46 3.69
C PRO A 318 2.71 2.19 3.30
N GLU A 319 2.56 3.15 2.39
CA GLU A 319 3.60 4.08 1.98
C GLU A 319 4.16 4.82 3.21
N TYR A 320 5.46 5.10 3.19
CA TYR A 320 6.13 5.88 4.23
C TYR A 320 5.91 5.36 5.67
N ALA A 321 5.67 4.06 5.86
CA ALA A 321 5.42 3.49 7.18
C ALA A 321 6.70 3.26 7.98
N PRO A 322 6.87 3.87 9.17
CA PRO A 322 7.86 3.41 10.13
C PRO A 322 7.53 2.00 10.61
N LEU A 323 8.56 1.19 10.82
CA LEU A 323 8.41 -0.21 11.21
C LEU A 323 8.95 -0.46 12.61
N TYR A 324 8.23 -1.29 13.35
CA TYR A 324 8.64 -1.84 14.63
C TYR A 324 8.96 -3.31 14.49
N PHE A 325 10.07 -3.77 15.09
CA PHE A 325 10.38 -5.19 15.22
C PHE A 325 10.70 -5.55 16.68
N TRP A 326 10.15 -6.67 17.10
CA TRP A 326 10.66 -7.47 18.20
C TRP A 326 11.56 -8.54 17.62
N LEU A 327 12.79 -8.68 18.18
CA LEU A 327 13.86 -9.51 17.66
C LEU A 327 14.40 -10.43 18.75
N TYR A 328 14.71 -11.65 18.41
CA TYR A 328 15.40 -12.60 19.27
C TYR A 328 16.42 -13.40 18.47
N ILE A 329 17.69 -13.36 18.89
CA ILE A 329 18.75 -14.22 18.36
C ILE A 329 18.81 -15.47 19.22
N GLU A 330 18.64 -16.66 18.60
CA GLU A 330 18.70 -17.92 19.33
C GLU A 330 20.11 -18.10 19.95
N PRO A 331 20.24 -18.84 21.09
CA PRO A 331 21.54 -19.13 21.67
C PRO A 331 22.47 -19.82 20.65
N LYS A 332 23.77 -19.73 20.90
CA LYS A 332 24.77 -20.50 20.17
C LYS A 332 24.54 -22.00 20.42
N ASP A 333 24.48 -22.79 19.36
CA ASP A 333 24.34 -24.26 19.41
C ASP A 333 25.54 -24.93 20.10
#